data_b20325abce7481a1c8aaa6a66bc376e4
#
_entry.id   b20325abce7481a1c8aaa6a66bc376e4
#
_cell.length_a   1.000
_cell.length_b   1.000
_cell.length_c   1.000
_cell.angle_alpha   90.00
_cell.angle_beta   90.00
_cell.angle_gamma   90.00
#
_symmetry.space_group_name_H-M   'P 1'
#
loop_
_entity.id
_entity.type
_entity.pdbx_description
1 polymer ?
#
loop_
_entity_poly.entity_id
_entity_poly.type
_entity_poly.pdbx_seq_one_letter_code
_entity_poly.pdbx_strand_id
1 'polypeptide(L)'
;MVTKGAALKVDFAAEHKTTSHMQAAIPFPDLSSEIFSITLFGMDFALRWYALAYIAGIVIGWRLAVWAVNRPALWAQDRPPMTPAQIEDLLTWVIFGIILGGRLGFVFFYMPGYYLSHPLEIPMVWQGGMAFHGGLLGVVAAVGIFSARNRLPLASTADLLAIAAPTGLLLGRLANFVNAELWGRQTDVPWAVIFPGQLAQDCGQPLGTVCARHPSQLYEAALEGLLLLVVLLWMVRRGWLKRPGAVAATFFAGYGLGRFVVEFVRQPDAQFQSDGNPLGLALHIGGYGLTMGQLLTLPMIFGGMYALQRARRRGPPSQSPGPHPRQNGAT
;
A
#
# COMPACT_ATOMS: atom_id res chain seq x y z
N MET A 1 -67.29 49.81 -24.84
CA MET A 1 -67.68 49.20 -23.56
C MET A 1 -66.45 48.45 -23.05
N VAL A 2 -65.82 48.99 -22.03
CA VAL A 2 -64.48 48.59 -21.52
C VAL A 2 -64.73 47.62 -20.37
N THR A 3 -64.20 46.39 -20.46
CA THR A 3 -64.17 45.47 -19.32
C THR A 3 -62.71 45.29 -18.86
N LYS A 4 -62.49 45.67 -17.57
CA LYS A 4 -61.26 45.64 -16.81
C LYS A 4 -60.76 44.20 -16.68
N GLY A 5 -59.49 43.99 -17.04
CA GLY A 5 -58.74 42.77 -16.72
C GLY A 5 -58.24 42.82 -15.27
N ALA A 6 -58.54 41.79 -14.50
CA ALA A 6 -58.00 41.58 -13.17
C ALA A 6 -56.57 41.07 -13.26
N ALA A 7 -55.64 41.82 -12.64
CA ALA A 7 -54.25 41.41 -12.51
C ALA A 7 -54.14 40.34 -11.40
N LEU A 8 -53.71 39.15 -11.79
CA LEU A 8 -53.35 38.07 -10.88
C LEU A 8 -51.99 38.43 -10.23
N LYS A 9 -51.99 38.81 -8.96
CA LYS A 9 -50.75 38.90 -8.17
C LYS A 9 -50.30 37.50 -7.84
N VAL A 10 -49.20 37.07 -8.45
CA VAL A 10 -48.48 35.87 -8.03
C VAL A 10 -47.52 36.29 -6.94
N ASP A 11 -47.80 35.95 -5.67
CA ASP A 11 -46.91 36.07 -4.56
C ASP A 11 -45.74 35.06 -4.69
N PHE A 12 -44.61 35.52 -5.18
CA PHE A 12 -43.35 34.81 -5.10
C PHE A 12 -42.68 35.08 -3.73
N ALA A 13 -43.18 34.46 -2.68
CA ALA A 13 -42.51 34.44 -1.38
C ALA A 13 -42.64 33.03 -0.77
N ALA A 14 -42.06 32.05 -1.45
CA ALA A 14 -41.63 30.85 -0.77
C ALA A 14 -40.11 30.93 -0.62
N GLU A 15 -39.67 31.58 0.46
CA GLU A 15 -38.28 31.42 0.97
C GLU A 15 -38.04 29.95 1.22
N HIS A 16 -37.49 29.26 0.23
CA HIS A 16 -36.74 28.06 0.50
C HIS A 16 -35.52 28.46 1.33
N LYS A 17 -35.66 28.42 2.64
CA LYS A 17 -34.52 28.29 3.56
C LYS A 17 -33.83 26.99 3.24
N THR A 18 -33.01 27.00 2.19
CA THR A 18 -31.97 26.03 2.00
C THR A 18 -31.00 26.28 3.16
N THR A 19 -31.16 25.52 4.24
CA THR A 19 -30.11 25.36 5.24
C THR A 19 -28.95 24.72 4.50
N SER A 20 -28.10 25.55 3.91
CA SER A 20 -26.76 25.19 3.51
C SER A 20 -26.08 24.73 4.80
N HIS A 21 -26.12 23.44 5.08
CA HIS A 21 -25.16 22.84 5.98
C HIS A 21 -23.82 23.13 5.34
N MET A 22 -23.13 24.18 5.85
CA MET A 22 -21.71 24.38 5.57
C MET A 22 -21.02 23.09 6.02
N GLN A 23 -20.77 22.17 5.09
CA GLN A 23 -19.94 21.01 5.34
C GLN A 23 -18.60 21.55 5.79
N ALA A 24 -18.20 21.22 7.00
CA ALA A 24 -16.87 21.52 7.52
C ALA A 24 -15.87 20.60 6.80
N ALA A 25 -15.60 20.90 5.54
CA ALA A 25 -14.65 20.15 4.73
C ALA A 25 -13.37 20.97 4.57
N ILE A 26 -12.24 20.30 4.59
CA ILE A 26 -10.92 20.93 4.49
C ILE A 26 -10.58 21.10 3.00
N PRO A 27 -10.29 22.30 2.51
CA PRO A 27 -9.79 22.46 1.16
C PRO A 27 -8.45 21.72 1.02
N PHE A 28 -8.24 21.05 -0.12
CA PHE A 28 -6.94 20.44 -0.40
C PHE A 28 -5.85 21.53 -0.36
N PRO A 29 -4.73 21.28 0.33
CA PRO A 29 -3.64 22.23 0.38
C PRO A 29 -3.08 22.47 -1.03
N ASP A 30 -2.61 23.70 -1.28
CA ASP A 30 -1.99 24.05 -2.57
C ASP A 30 -0.61 23.36 -2.69
N LEU A 31 -0.64 22.10 -3.10
CA LEU A 31 0.53 21.25 -3.28
C LEU A 31 0.70 20.97 -4.78
N SER A 32 1.87 21.32 -5.30
CA SER A 32 2.28 20.84 -6.64
C SER A 32 2.72 19.38 -6.55
N SER A 33 2.34 18.54 -7.51
CA SER A 33 2.89 17.19 -7.68
C SER A 33 4.37 17.18 -8.04
N GLU A 34 4.88 18.32 -8.54
CA GLU A 34 6.27 18.53 -8.95
C GLU A 34 6.98 19.44 -7.94
N ILE A 35 8.20 19.03 -7.53
CA ILE A 35 9.06 19.83 -6.64
C ILE A 35 9.69 20.95 -7.46
N PHE A 36 10.23 20.61 -8.63
CA PHE A 36 10.73 21.53 -9.64
C PHE A 36 10.76 20.84 -11.01
N SER A 37 10.72 21.64 -12.07
CA SER A 37 10.92 21.18 -13.44
C SER A 37 12.01 22.00 -14.11
N ILE A 38 12.80 21.35 -14.97
CA ILE A 38 13.86 21.96 -15.77
C ILE A 38 13.67 21.51 -17.20
N THR A 39 13.61 22.47 -18.13
CA THR A 39 13.61 22.18 -19.57
C THR A 39 15.05 22.13 -20.06
N LEU A 40 15.53 20.94 -20.44
CA LEU A 40 16.85 20.74 -21.04
C LEU A 40 16.70 20.16 -22.45
N PHE A 41 17.33 20.78 -23.44
CA PHE A 41 17.29 20.34 -24.86
C PHE A 41 15.85 20.14 -25.39
N GLY A 42 14.88 20.96 -24.94
CA GLY A 42 13.49 20.86 -25.37
C GLY A 42 12.68 19.70 -24.69
N MET A 43 13.27 19.03 -23.73
CA MET A 43 12.61 18.02 -22.91
C MET A 43 12.42 18.54 -21.48
N ASP A 44 11.22 18.37 -20.92
CA ASP A 44 10.90 18.74 -19.54
C ASP A 44 11.25 17.61 -18.58
N PHE A 45 12.19 17.86 -17.70
CA PHE A 45 12.56 16.96 -16.60
C PHE A 45 11.94 17.50 -15.32
N ALA A 46 10.93 16.80 -14.79
CA ALA A 46 10.30 17.15 -13.54
C ALA A 46 10.69 16.18 -12.42
N LEU A 47 11.18 16.69 -11.30
CA LEU A 47 11.32 15.92 -10.08
C LEU A 47 9.98 15.95 -9.33
N ARG A 48 9.39 14.78 -9.21
CA ARG A 48 8.08 14.60 -8.55
C ARG A 48 8.23 14.06 -7.12
N TRP A 49 7.36 14.50 -6.24
CA TRP A 49 7.27 13.99 -4.86
C TRP A 49 7.17 12.47 -4.82
N TYR A 50 6.50 11.88 -5.81
CA TYR A 50 6.33 10.43 -5.92
C TYR A 50 7.67 9.70 -6.07
N ALA A 51 8.55 10.18 -6.96
CA ALA A 51 9.88 9.61 -7.15
C ALA A 51 10.74 9.73 -5.88
N LEU A 52 10.68 10.91 -5.23
CA LEU A 52 11.41 11.14 -3.98
C LEU A 52 10.90 10.24 -2.85
N ALA A 53 9.59 10.07 -2.72
CA ALA A 53 8.98 9.19 -1.72
C ALA A 53 9.41 7.73 -1.90
N TYR A 54 9.46 7.22 -3.14
CA TYR A 54 9.96 5.88 -3.43
C TYR A 54 11.44 5.73 -3.06
N ILE A 55 12.28 6.66 -3.52
CA ILE A 55 13.72 6.63 -3.20
C ILE A 55 13.93 6.68 -1.69
N ALA A 56 13.26 7.60 -0.99
CA ALA A 56 13.35 7.72 0.46
C ALA A 56 12.87 6.45 1.17
N GLY A 57 11.76 5.85 0.72
CA GLY A 57 11.22 4.60 1.25
C GLY A 57 12.21 3.43 1.12
N ILE A 58 12.84 3.30 -0.06
CA ILE A 58 13.88 2.30 -0.32
C ILE A 58 15.11 2.54 0.56
N VAL A 59 15.60 3.78 0.62
CA VAL A 59 16.81 4.11 1.42
C VAL A 59 16.56 3.88 2.90
N ILE A 60 15.42 4.30 3.45
CA ILE A 60 15.08 4.09 4.86
C ILE A 60 14.90 2.59 5.13
N GLY A 61 14.19 1.86 4.28
CA GLY A 61 14.00 0.42 4.40
C GLY A 61 15.33 -0.34 4.35
N TRP A 62 16.21 0.00 3.41
CA TRP A 62 17.56 -0.53 3.33
C TRP A 62 18.37 -0.26 4.60
N ARG A 63 18.36 0.97 5.10
CA ARG A 63 19.06 1.35 6.35
C ARG A 63 18.54 0.57 7.56
N LEU A 64 17.22 0.36 7.64
CA LEU A 64 16.62 -0.47 8.70
C LEU A 64 17.06 -1.94 8.59
N ALA A 65 17.10 -2.49 7.38
CA ALA A 65 17.57 -3.85 7.15
C ALA A 65 19.04 -4.00 7.53
N VAL A 66 19.93 -3.10 7.09
CA VAL A 66 21.34 -3.08 7.45
C VAL A 66 21.52 -2.89 8.97
N TRP A 67 20.75 -1.99 9.58
CA TRP A 67 20.73 -1.81 11.03
C TRP A 67 20.40 -3.10 11.79
N ALA A 68 19.43 -3.88 11.29
CA ALA A 68 19.01 -5.12 11.94
C ALA A 68 20.06 -6.23 11.79
N VAL A 69 20.67 -6.43 10.62
CA VAL A 69 21.68 -7.49 10.40
C VAL A 69 23.00 -7.19 11.10
N ASN A 70 23.35 -5.91 11.30
CA ASN A 70 24.52 -5.50 12.06
C ASN A 70 24.36 -5.69 13.57
N ARG A 71 23.25 -6.28 14.04
CA ARG A 71 22.97 -6.60 15.43
C ARG A 71 22.66 -8.08 15.61
N PRO A 72 23.66 -8.96 15.66
CA PRO A 72 23.48 -10.41 15.78
C PRO A 72 22.57 -10.80 16.95
N ALA A 73 22.68 -10.11 18.09
CA ALA A 73 21.86 -10.39 19.29
C ALA A 73 20.35 -10.25 19.09
N LEU A 74 19.88 -9.61 18.02
CA LEU A 74 18.46 -9.55 17.67
C LEU A 74 17.94 -10.88 17.09
N TRP A 75 18.81 -11.71 16.52
CA TRP A 75 18.49 -12.89 15.74
C TRP A 75 18.62 -14.19 16.54
N ALA A 76 17.96 -15.23 16.07
CA ALA A 76 18.10 -16.55 16.65
C ALA A 76 19.57 -17.04 16.58
N GLN A 77 20.08 -17.57 17.67
CA GLN A 77 21.46 -18.06 17.78
C GLN A 77 22.52 -16.98 17.46
N ASP A 78 22.16 -15.70 17.59
CA ASP A 78 23.00 -14.54 17.24
C ASP A 78 23.51 -14.57 15.78
N ARG A 79 22.69 -15.15 14.87
CA ARG A 79 23.00 -15.30 13.46
C ARG A 79 21.99 -14.54 12.60
N PRO A 80 22.37 -13.38 12.05
CA PRO A 80 21.56 -12.67 11.06
C PRO A 80 21.33 -13.54 9.82
N PRO A 81 20.19 -13.36 9.10
CA PRO A 81 19.88 -14.16 7.92
C PRO A 81 20.84 -13.94 6.75
N MET A 82 21.47 -12.77 6.68
CA MET A 82 22.36 -12.37 5.57
C MET A 82 23.32 -11.27 6.00
N THR A 83 24.31 -11.00 5.16
CA THR A 83 25.26 -9.89 5.31
C THR A 83 24.69 -8.59 4.73
N PRO A 84 25.25 -7.40 5.11
CA PRO A 84 24.88 -6.13 4.47
C PRO A 84 25.02 -6.13 2.96
N ALA A 85 26.09 -6.72 2.40
CA ALA A 85 26.27 -6.84 0.94
C ALA A 85 25.14 -7.66 0.27
N GLN A 86 24.70 -8.75 0.92
CA GLN A 86 23.58 -9.53 0.42
C GLN A 86 22.24 -8.78 0.47
N ILE A 87 22.07 -7.77 1.34
CA ILE A 87 20.90 -6.90 1.32
C ILE A 87 20.89 -6.03 0.05
N GLU A 88 22.04 -5.50 -0.33
CA GLU A 88 22.19 -4.69 -1.57
C GLU A 88 21.90 -5.53 -2.81
N ASP A 89 22.44 -6.74 -2.85
CA ASP A 89 22.13 -7.71 -3.90
C ASP A 89 20.63 -8.04 -3.93
N LEU A 90 20.04 -8.35 -2.77
CA LEU A 90 18.59 -8.65 -2.67
C LEU A 90 17.73 -7.47 -3.13
N LEU A 91 18.11 -6.24 -2.79
CA LEU A 91 17.42 -5.03 -3.26
C LEU A 91 17.41 -4.96 -4.77
N THR A 92 18.54 -5.25 -5.41
CA THR A 92 18.64 -5.32 -6.87
C THR A 92 17.69 -6.39 -7.44
N TRP A 93 17.68 -7.59 -6.86
CA TRP A 93 16.76 -8.65 -7.26
C TRP A 93 15.29 -8.26 -7.10
N VAL A 94 14.94 -7.59 -6.02
CA VAL A 94 13.57 -7.09 -5.75
C VAL A 94 13.17 -6.04 -6.78
N ILE A 95 14.04 -5.09 -7.12
CA ILE A 95 13.77 -4.08 -8.14
C ILE A 95 13.48 -4.74 -9.50
N PHE A 96 14.33 -5.67 -9.94
CA PHE A 96 14.08 -6.43 -11.16
C PHE A 96 12.80 -7.27 -11.07
N GLY A 97 12.55 -7.87 -9.92
CA GLY A 97 11.31 -8.61 -9.66
C GLY A 97 10.06 -7.75 -9.82
N ILE A 98 10.05 -6.53 -9.28
CA ILE A 98 8.96 -5.56 -9.44
C ILE A 98 8.75 -5.21 -10.92
N ILE A 99 9.83 -4.84 -11.62
CA ILE A 99 9.75 -4.39 -13.02
C ILE A 99 9.29 -5.53 -13.93
N LEU A 100 9.96 -6.66 -13.87
CA LEU A 100 9.62 -7.82 -14.73
C LEU A 100 8.25 -8.40 -14.38
N GLY A 101 8.00 -8.60 -13.09
CA GLY A 101 6.72 -9.14 -12.63
C GLY A 101 5.56 -8.19 -12.94
N GLY A 102 5.71 -6.90 -12.70
CA GLY A 102 4.71 -5.89 -13.01
C GLY A 102 4.39 -5.85 -14.51
N ARG A 103 5.42 -5.86 -15.36
CA ARG A 103 5.24 -5.86 -16.82
C ARG A 103 4.61 -7.16 -17.32
N LEU A 104 5.14 -8.31 -16.94
CA LEU A 104 4.57 -9.60 -17.34
C LEU A 104 3.15 -9.78 -16.83
N GLY A 105 2.86 -9.35 -15.60
CA GLY A 105 1.50 -9.35 -15.07
C GLY A 105 0.54 -8.51 -15.90
N PHE A 106 0.96 -7.34 -16.37
CA PHE A 106 0.16 -6.53 -17.27
C PHE A 106 -0.05 -7.19 -18.64
N VAL A 107 1.01 -7.70 -19.24
CA VAL A 107 0.99 -8.39 -20.51
C VAL A 107 0.02 -9.59 -20.49
N PHE A 108 0.13 -10.45 -19.49
CA PHE A 108 -0.63 -11.72 -19.46
C PHE A 108 -2.08 -11.55 -18.97
N PHE A 109 -2.35 -10.60 -18.07
CA PHE A 109 -3.67 -10.50 -17.45
C PHE A 109 -4.53 -9.36 -17.99
N TYR A 110 -3.92 -8.29 -18.53
CA TYR A 110 -4.70 -7.13 -18.98
C TYR A 110 -4.80 -7.04 -20.50
N MET A 111 -3.73 -7.35 -21.24
CA MET A 111 -3.72 -7.21 -22.69
C MET A 111 -3.07 -8.39 -23.44
N PRO A 112 -3.42 -9.67 -23.15
CA PRO A 112 -2.73 -10.81 -23.74
C PRO A 112 -2.85 -10.86 -25.26
N GLY A 113 -4.04 -10.57 -25.81
CA GLY A 113 -4.26 -10.57 -27.27
C GLY A 113 -3.42 -9.55 -28.02
N TYR A 114 -3.25 -8.37 -27.44
CA TYR A 114 -2.41 -7.32 -28.03
C TYR A 114 -0.95 -7.74 -28.08
N TYR A 115 -0.37 -8.22 -26.97
CA TYR A 115 1.03 -8.56 -26.89
C TYR A 115 1.40 -9.85 -27.62
N LEU A 116 0.45 -10.73 -27.89
CA LEU A 116 0.66 -11.88 -28.79
C LEU A 116 0.93 -11.44 -30.24
N SER A 117 0.31 -10.33 -30.68
CA SER A 117 0.55 -9.76 -32.02
C SER A 117 1.70 -8.74 -32.04
N HIS A 118 2.11 -8.20 -30.87
CA HIS A 118 3.19 -7.20 -30.74
C HIS A 118 4.25 -7.62 -29.70
N PRO A 119 4.93 -8.79 -29.86
CA PRO A 119 5.82 -9.33 -28.84
C PRO A 119 7.05 -8.46 -28.54
N LEU A 120 7.49 -7.66 -29.52
CA LEU A 120 8.62 -6.73 -29.35
C LEU A 120 8.33 -5.57 -28.41
N GLU A 121 7.05 -5.28 -28.11
CA GLU A 121 6.66 -4.23 -27.19
C GLU A 121 6.60 -4.72 -25.72
N ILE A 122 6.68 -6.06 -25.49
CA ILE A 122 6.68 -6.61 -24.13
C ILE A 122 7.78 -5.99 -23.25
N PRO A 123 9.05 -5.83 -23.68
CA PRO A 123 10.10 -5.24 -22.84
C PRO A 123 10.01 -3.70 -22.71
N MET A 124 9.12 -3.02 -23.45
CA MET A 124 9.03 -1.55 -23.46
C MET A 124 8.30 -1.01 -22.21
N VAL A 125 8.94 -1.14 -21.04
CA VAL A 125 8.37 -0.69 -19.74
C VAL A 125 8.15 0.83 -19.68
N TRP A 126 8.86 1.61 -20.48
CA TRP A 126 8.72 3.07 -20.55
C TRP A 126 7.43 3.56 -21.20
N GLN A 127 6.69 2.68 -21.88
CA GLN A 127 5.36 2.97 -22.41
C GLN A 127 4.25 2.82 -21.36
N GLY A 128 4.59 2.46 -20.12
CA GLY A 128 3.63 2.17 -19.07
C GLY A 128 3.14 0.71 -19.09
N GLY A 129 2.00 0.44 -18.46
CA GLY A 129 1.44 -0.90 -18.41
C GLY A 129 2.17 -1.80 -17.40
N MET A 130 1.91 -1.52 -16.11
CA MET A 130 2.43 -2.28 -14.98
C MET A 130 1.26 -2.78 -14.11
N ALA A 131 1.27 -4.06 -13.74
CA ALA A 131 0.27 -4.66 -12.88
C ALA A 131 0.80 -4.82 -11.45
N PHE A 132 0.06 -4.31 -10.46
CA PHE A 132 0.44 -4.42 -9.05
C PHE A 132 0.65 -5.87 -8.60
N HIS A 133 -0.30 -6.75 -8.90
CA HIS A 133 -0.21 -8.17 -8.52
C HIS A 133 0.98 -8.87 -9.17
N GLY A 134 1.29 -8.51 -10.42
CA GLY A 134 2.48 -9.01 -11.12
C GLY A 134 3.76 -8.57 -10.41
N GLY A 135 3.86 -7.30 -10.03
CA GLY A 135 4.99 -6.77 -9.26
C GLY A 135 5.16 -7.47 -7.91
N LEU A 136 4.07 -7.69 -7.17
CA LEU A 136 4.08 -8.43 -5.90
C LEU A 136 4.58 -9.87 -6.07
N LEU A 137 4.08 -10.59 -7.06
CA LEU A 137 4.54 -11.94 -7.37
C LEU A 137 6.02 -11.94 -7.79
N GLY A 138 6.46 -10.91 -8.53
CA GLY A 138 7.85 -10.72 -8.89
C GLY A 138 8.76 -10.53 -7.66
N VAL A 139 8.33 -9.77 -6.66
CA VAL A 139 9.05 -9.65 -5.37
C VAL A 139 9.14 -10.99 -4.67
N VAL A 140 8.02 -11.71 -4.54
CA VAL A 140 7.98 -13.03 -3.87
C VAL A 140 8.93 -14.01 -4.57
N ALA A 141 8.90 -14.05 -5.90
CA ALA A 141 9.78 -14.89 -6.69
C ALA A 141 11.26 -14.51 -6.53
N ALA A 142 11.57 -13.21 -6.62
CA ALA A 142 12.94 -12.69 -6.44
C ALA A 142 13.52 -13.07 -5.07
N VAL A 143 12.75 -12.85 -4.00
CA VAL A 143 13.15 -13.21 -2.62
C VAL A 143 13.34 -14.71 -2.48
N GLY A 144 12.40 -15.51 -3.01
CA GLY A 144 12.48 -16.97 -2.95
C GLY A 144 13.70 -17.52 -3.69
N ILE A 145 13.92 -17.09 -4.94
CA ILE A 145 15.05 -17.50 -5.77
C ILE A 145 16.38 -17.06 -5.15
N PHE A 146 16.47 -15.79 -4.73
CA PHE A 146 17.67 -15.25 -4.07
C PHE A 146 18.02 -16.03 -2.81
N SER A 147 17.01 -16.27 -1.94
CA SER A 147 17.21 -17.03 -0.70
C SER A 147 17.66 -18.46 -0.97
N ALA A 148 17.06 -19.15 -1.96
CA ALA A 148 17.45 -20.51 -2.34
C ALA A 148 18.88 -20.57 -2.89
N ARG A 149 19.26 -19.64 -3.79
CA ARG A 149 20.60 -19.59 -4.39
C ARG A 149 21.69 -19.31 -3.34
N ASN A 150 21.41 -18.46 -2.38
CA ASN A 150 22.36 -18.07 -1.33
C ASN A 150 22.21 -18.92 -0.05
N ARG A 151 21.35 -19.94 -0.03
CA ARG A 151 21.06 -20.81 1.12
C ARG A 151 20.65 -20.03 2.37
N LEU A 152 19.87 -18.94 2.19
CA LEU A 152 19.43 -18.09 3.27
C LEU A 152 18.15 -18.65 3.92
N PRO A 153 17.95 -18.44 5.23
CA PRO A 153 16.74 -18.89 5.93
C PRO A 153 15.56 -18.00 5.53
N LEU A 154 14.65 -18.48 4.67
CA LEU A 154 13.57 -17.72 4.05
C LEU A 154 12.69 -17.00 5.09
N ALA A 155 12.38 -17.65 6.23
CA ALA A 155 11.55 -17.05 7.27
C ALA A 155 12.20 -15.80 7.90
N SER A 156 13.49 -15.86 8.20
CA SER A 156 14.23 -14.70 8.74
C SER A 156 14.50 -13.64 7.67
N THR A 157 14.66 -14.03 6.41
CA THR A 157 14.72 -13.09 5.27
C THR A 157 13.39 -12.35 5.12
N ALA A 158 12.26 -13.05 5.25
CA ALA A 158 10.93 -12.43 5.24
C ALA A 158 10.74 -11.47 6.43
N ASP A 159 11.22 -11.82 7.64
CA ASP A 159 11.19 -10.93 8.79
C ASP A 159 11.99 -9.63 8.53
N LEU A 160 13.13 -9.73 7.87
CA LEU A 160 13.95 -8.58 7.51
C LEU A 160 13.23 -7.65 6.53
N LEU A 161 12.60 -8.21 5.50
CA LEU A 161 11.81 -7.44 4.53
C LEU A 161 10.56 -6.81 5.18
N ALA A 162 9.92 -7.51 6.10
CA ALA A 162 8.77 -7.01 6.83
C ALA A 162 9.08 -5.76 7.67
N ILE A 163 10.30 -5.60 8.16
CA ILE A 163 10.73 -4.38 8.87
C ILE A 163 10.88 -3.21 7.89
N ALA A 164 11.32 -3.47 6.67
CA ALA A 164 11.59 -2.45 5.66
C ALA A 164 10.31 -1.99 4.92
N ALA A 165 9.39 -2.90 4.62
CA ALA A 165 8.24 -2.65 3.76
C ALA A 165 7.32 -1.49 4.22
N PRO A 166 7.01 -1.30 5.51
CA PRO A 166 6.11 -0.23 5.95
C PRO A 166 6.63 1.18 5.66
N THR A 167 7.95 1.37 5.52
CA THR A 167 8.52 2.69 5.17
C THR A 167 8.13 3.11 3.75
N GLY A 168 8.16 2.17 2.82
CA GLY A 168 7.71 2.38 1.45
C GLY A 168 6.20 2.60 1.37
N LEU A 169 5.41 1.82 2.15
CA LEU A 169 3.95 2.00 2.23
C LEU A 169 3.60 3.39 2.75
N LEU A 170 4.21 3.82 3.86
CA LEU A 170 3.99 5.14 4.45
C LEU A 170 4.26 6.25 3.44
N LEU A 171 5.46 6.29 2.88
CA LEU A 171 5.87 7.37 2.01
C LEU A 171 5.15 7.35 0.66
N GLY A 172 4.85 6.17 0.13
CA GLY A 172 4.06 6.02 -1.09
C GLY A 172 2.63 6.55 -0.91
N ARG A 173 1.99 6.30 0.24
CA ARG A 173 0.64 6.83 0.52
C ARG A 173 0.62 8.33 0.77
N LEU A 174 1.66 8.87 1.40
CA LEU A 174 1.82 10.33 1.52
C LEU A 174 2.00 10.96 0.13
N ALA A 175 2.75 10.33 -0.76
CA ALA A 175 2.90 10.81 -2.13
C ALA A 175 1.59 10.75 -2.92
N ASN A 176 0.77 9.69 -2.75
CA ASN A 176 -0.57 9.65 -3.35
C ASN A 176 -1.46 10.80 -2.84
N PHE A 177 -1.36 11.16 -1.56
CA PHE A 177 -2.08 12.34 -1.04
C PHE A 177 -1.60 13.63 -1.71
N VAL A 178 -0.29 13.87 -1.77
CA VAL A 178 0.28 15.07 -2.44
C VAL A 178 -0.14 15.16 -3.90
N ASN A 179 -0.24 14.02 -4.59
CA ASN A 179 -0.71 13.96 -5.99
C ASN A 179 -2.24 14.06 -6.13
N ALA A 180 -2.99 14.19 -5.03
CA ALA A 180 -4.46 14.21 -5.02
C ALA A 180 -5.09 13.00 -5.72
N GLU A 181 -4.50 11.80 -5.60
CA GLU A 181 -4.95 10.57 -6.23
C GLU A 181 -5.33 9.51 -5.21
N LEU A 182 -6.11 8.48 -5.61
CA LEU A 182 -6.54 7.36 -4.76
C LEU A 182 -7.31 7.79 -3.49
N TRP A 183 -8.07 8.87 -3.58
CA TRP A 183 -8.95 9.35 -2.53
C TRP A 183 -10.09 8.38 -2.23
N GLY A 184 -10.75 8.56 -1.09
CA GLY A 184 -11.83 7.70 -0.63
C GLY A 184 -13.21 8.10 -1.13
N ARG A 185 -14.24 7.45 -0.58
CA ARG A 185 -15.65 7.73 -0.86
C ARG A 185 -16.02 9.14 -0.46
N GLN A 186 -17.09 9.67 -1.05
CA GLN A 186 -17.73 10.89 -0.60
C GLN A 186 -18.15 10.77 0.87
N THR A 187 -17.98 11.85 1.63
CA THR A 187 -18.29 11.90 3.06
C THR A 187 -18.52 13.33 3.53
N ASP A 188 -19.17 13.46 4.66
CA ASP A 188 -19.46 14.72 5.38
C ASP A 188 -18.74 14.82 6.73
N VAL A 189 -17.78 13.90 7.01
CA VAL A 189 -17.01 13.96 8.25
C VAL A 189 -16.23 15.28 8.36
N PRO A 190 -15.97 15.81 9.57
CA PRO A 190 -15.34 17.13 9.76
C PRO A 190 -13.93 17.26 9.16
N TRP A 191 -13.26 16.16 8.89
CA TRP A 191 -11.93 16.11 8.27
C TRP A 191 -11.96 15.63 6.82
N ALA A 192 -13.12 15.64 6.17
CA ALA A 192 -13.24 15.39 4.75
C ALA A 192 -12.44 16.42 3.96
N VAL A 193 -11.84 15.99 2.86
CA VAL A 193 -10.97 16.82 2.01
C VAL A 193 -11.63 17.04 0.65
N ILE A 194 -11.58 18.28 0.17
CA ILE A 194 -12.03 18.68 -1.16
C ILE A 194 -10.85 18.53 -2.12
N PHE A 195 -10.73 17.36 -2.74
CA PHE A 195 -9.64 17.09 -3.69
C PHE A 195 -9.84 17.85 -5.00
N PRO A 196 -8.78 18.37 -5.63
CA PRO A 196 -8.84 19.00 -6.93
C PRO A 196 -9.08 18.00 -8.06
N GLY A 197 -9.51 18.50 -9.21
CA GLY A 197 -9.70 17.72 -10.43
C GLY A 197 -11.12 17.21 -10.63
N GLN A 198 -11.52 17.11 -11.90
CA GLN A 198 -12.88 16.78 -12.29
C GLN A 198 -13.34 15.42 -11.76
N LEU A 199 -12.49 14.39 -11.83
CA LEU A 199 -12.82 13.05 -11.33
C LEU A 199 -13.06 13.01 -9.82
N ALA A 200 -12.31 13.81 -9.04
CA ALA A 200 -12.50 13.89 -7.60
C ALA A 200 -13.81 14.61 -7.24
N GLN A 201 -14.21 15.56 -8.07
CA GLN A 201 -15.42 16.38 -7.88
C GLN A 201 -16.68 15.76 -8.52
N ASP A 202 -16.55 14.65 -9.25
CA ASP A 202 -17.67 13.90 -9.78
C ASP A 202 -18.26 12.98 -8.69
N CYS A 203 -19.31 13.47 -8.03
CA CYS A 203 -20.04 12.76 -6.98
C CYS A 203 -21.50 12.51 -7.34
N GLY A 204 -21.86 12.64 -8.61
CA GLY A 204 -23.25 12.52 -9.05
C GLY A 204 -24.17 13.66 -8.54
N GLN A 205 -23.59 14.76 -8.06
CA GLN A 205 -24.31 15.94 -7.58
C GLN A 205 -24.46 16.95 -8.72
N PRO A 206 -25.42 17.90 -8.63
CA PRO A 206 -25.55 19.00 -9.59
C PRO A 206 -24.24 19.77 -9.76
N LEU A 207 -23.99 20.26 -10.99
CA LEU A 207 -22.82 21.08 -11.31
C LEU A 207 -22.68 22.27 -10.33
N GLY A 208 -21.47 22.43 -9.79
CA GLY A 208 -21.17 23.47 -8.82
C GLY A 208 -21.28 23.05 -7.34
N THR A 209 -21.72 21.81 -7.07
CA THR A 209 -21.70 21.25 -5.72
C THR A 209 -20.31 20.74 -5.40
N VAL A 210 -19.77 21.13 -4.24
CA VAL A 210 -18.44 20.69 -3.80
C VAL A 210 -18.53 19.27 -3.27
N CYS A 211 -17.63 18.39 -3.75
CA CYS A 211 -17.52 17.03 -3.30
C CYS A 211 -16.35 16.87 -2.32
N ALA A 212 -16.68 16.58 -1.06
CA ALA A 212 -15.70 16.25 -0.04
C ALA A 212 -15.56 14.72 0.10
N ARG A 213 -14.34 14.24 0.28
CA ARG A 213 -14.01 12.80 0.30
C ARG A 213 -13.14 12.44 1.49
N HIS A 214 -13.18 11.17 1.89
CA HIS A 214 -12.23 10.63 2.84
C HIS A 214 -10.80 10.74 2.30
N PRO A 215 -9.83 11.28 3.06
CA PRO A 215 -8.42 11.20 2.72
C PRO A 215 -7.88 9.79 3.00
N SER A 216 -8.36 8.78 2.25
CA SER A 216 -8.04 7.37 2.48
C SER A 216 -6.54 7.08 2.39
N GLN A 217 -5.79 7.85 1.61
CA GLN A 217 -4.33 7.76 1.51
C GLN A 217 -3.67 8.01 2.89
N LEU A 218 -4.18 8.96 3.68
CA LEU A 218 -3.67 9.26 5.02
C LEU A 218 -4.04 8.16 6.02
N TYR A 219 -5.21 7.53 5.87
CA TYR A 219 -5.58 6.38 6.71
C TYR A 219 -4.69 5.17 6.40
N GLU A 220 -4.42 4.90 5.12
CA GLU A 220 -3.49 3.87 4.68
C GLU A 220 -2.07 4.15 5.19
N ALA A 221 -1.58 5.40 5.06
CA ALA A 221 -0.29 5.82 5.60
C ALA A 221 -0.19 5.60 7.11
N ALA A 222 -1.26 5.92 7.86
CA ALA A 222 -1.29 5.76 9.31
C ALA A 222 -1.34 4.29 9.73
N LEU A 223 -2.21 3.48 9.14
CA LEU A 223 -2.45 2.09 9.57
C LEU A 223 -1.45 1.11 8.97
N GLU A 224 -1.29 1.14 7.62
CA GLU A 224 -0.46 0.20 6.88
C GLU A 224 1.04 0.60 6.90
N GLY A 225 1.31 1.89 7.05
CA GLY A 225 2.66 2.46 7.14
C GLY A 225 3.12 2.65 8.58
N LEU A 226 2.71 3.76 9.21
CA LEU A 226 3.27 4.22 10.48
C LEU A 226 2.98 3.27 11.64
N LEU A 227 1.72 2.94 11.90
CA LEU A 227 1.34 2.07 13.02
C LEU A 227 2.00 0.70 12.89
N LEU A 228 1.94 0.12 11.69
CA LEU A 228 2.56 -1.17 11.42
C LEU A 228 4.07 -1.13 11.63
N LEU A 229 4.76 -0.09 11.14
CA LEU A 229 6.19 0.11 11.37
C LEU A 229 6.52 0.16 12.88
N VAL A 230 5.77 0.94 13.65
CA VAL A 230 5.96 1.06 15.10
C VAL A 230 5.78 -0.29 15.80
N VAL A 231 4.73 -1.04 15.44
CA VAL A 231 4.47 -2.38 16.00
C VAL A 231 5.62 -3.34 15.69
N LEU A 232 6.08 -3.37 14.44
CA LEU A 232 7.16 -4.28 14.04
C LEU A 232 8.50 -3.91 14.68
N LEU A 233 8.84 -2.62 14.78
CA LEU A 233 10.06 -2.17 15.47
C LEU A 233 9.97 -2.45 16.98
N TRP A 234 8.79 -2.32 17.59
CA TRP A 234 8.58 -2.74 18.96
C TRP A 234 8.80 -4.25 19.15
N MET A 235 8.28 -5.07 18.23
CA MET A 235 8.53 -6.52 18.24
C MET A 235 10.03 -6.84 18.11
N VAL A 236 10.74 -6.17 17.20
CA VAL A 236 12.21 -6.32 17.05
C VAL A 236 12.91 -6.04 18.37
N ARG A 237 12.59 -4.91 19.04
CA ARG A 237 13.17 -4.54 20.35
C ARG A 237 12.82 -5.56 21.45
N ARG A 238 11.68 -6.25 21.32
CA ARG A 238 11.26 -7.34 22.24
C ARG A 238 11.85 -8.70 21.88
N GLY A 239 12.77 -8.78 20.91
CA GLY A 239 13.46 -10.00 20.53
C GLY A 239 12.66 -10.98 19.68
N TRP A 240 11.61 -10.52 18.97
CA TRP A 240 10.78 -11.40 18.14
C TRP A 240 11.48 -11.92 16.90
N LEU A 241 12.57 -11.30 16.44
CA LEU A 241 13.42 -11.85 15.36
C LEU A 241 14.10 -13.17 15.75
N LYS A 242 14.15 -13.50 17.04
CA LYS A 242 14.58 -14.82 17.53
C LYS A 242 13.58 -15.93 17.22
N ARG A 243 12.41 -15.59 16.70
CA ARG A 243 11.34 -16.51 16.25
C ARG A 243 11.11 -16.34 14.76
N PRO A 244 11.85 -17.07 13.90
CA PRO A 244 11.82 -16.88 12.45
C PRO A 244 10.41 -16.90 11.87
N GLY A 245 10.07 -15.90 11.08
CA GLY A 245 8.76 -15.71 10.47
C GLY A 245 7.72 -14.97 11.32
N ALA A 246 8.02 -14.65 12.60
CA ALA A 246 7.04 -14.02 13.49
C ALA A 246 6.76 -12.56 13.12
N VAL A 247 7.79 -11.81 12.74
CA VAL A 247 7.66 -10.40 12.34
C VAL A 247 6.98 -10.29 10.98
N ALA A 248 7.34 -11.14 10.03
CA ALA A 248 6.68 -11.24 8.73
C ALA A 248 5.20 -11.63 8.86
N ALA A 249 4.90 -12.61 9.70
CA ALA A 249 3.52 -13.03 9.98
C ALA A 249 2.68 -11.87 10.56
N THR A 250 3.26 -11.08 11.45
CA THR A 250 2.60 -9.88 12.02
C THR A 250 2.42 -8.79 10.97
N PHE A 251 3.41 -8.60 10.07
CA PHE A 251 3.27 -7.69 8.95
C PHE A 251 2.08 -8.06 8.06
N PHE A 252 1.99 -9.32 7.63
CA PHE A 252 0.89 -9.76 6.77
C PHE A 252 -0.48 -9.64 7.46
N ALA A 253 -0.60 -10.04 8.71
CA ALA A 253 -1.84 -9.92 9.46
C ALA A 253 -2.22 -8.44 9.70
N GLY A 254 -1.27 -7.61 10.10
CA GLY A 254 -1.49 -6.19 10.39
C GLY A 254 -1.79 -5.37 9.13
N TYR A 255 -1.05 -5.59 8.05
CA TYR A 255 -1.34 -4.98 6.76
C TYR A 255 -2.73 -5.39 6.24
N GLY A 256 -3.03 -6.69 6.25
CA GLY A 256 -4.33 -7.18 5.84
C GLY A 256 -5.48 -6.57 6.64
N LEU A 257 -5.30 -6.43 7.96
CA LEU A 257 -6.31 -5.80 8.83
C LEU A 257 -6.46 -4.30 8.53
N GLY A 258 -5.34 -3.56 8.41
CA GLY A 258 -5.36 -2.14 8.05
C GLY A 258 -6.08 -1.92 6.73
N ARG A 259 -5.72 -2.70 5.72
CA ARG A 259 -6.34 -2.65 4.39
C ARG A 259 -7.83 -3.01 4.43
N PHE A 260 -8.21 -4.04 5.18
CA PHE A 260 -9.61 -4.42 5.36
C PHE A 260 -10.45 -3.28 5.94
N VAL A 261 -9.91 -2.57 6.95
CA VAL A 261 -10.59 -1.44 7.59
C VAL A 261 -10.69 -0.23 6.65
N VAL A 262 -9.60 0.12 5.96
CA VAL A 262 -9.61 1.27 5.04
C VAL A 262 -10.55 1.05 3.85
N GLU A 263 -10.77 -0.18 3.44
CA GLU A 263 -11.64 -0.50 2.30
C GLU A 263 -13.09 -0.05 2.48
N PHE A 264 -13.55 0.12 3.73
CA PHE A 264 -14.89 0.67 4.00
C PHE A 264 -15.05 2.12 3.55
N VAL A 265 -13.99 2.89 3.55
CA VAL A 265 -13.98 4.31 3.19
C VAL A 265 -13.29 4.60 1.87
N ARG A 266 -12.70 3.59 1.25
CA ARG A 266 -12.03 3.71 -0.04
C ARG A 266 -13.04 3.81 -1.18
N GLN A 267 -12.69 4.56 -2.23
CA GLN A 267 -13.46 4.58 -3.47
C GLN A 267 -13.45 3.18 -4.11
N PRO A 268 -14.62 2.60 -4.41
CA PRO A 268 -14.68 1.29 -5.06
C PRO A 268 -14.10 1.32 -6.46
N ASP A 269 -13.55 0.20 -6.89
CA ASP A 269 -13.11 0.04 -8.28
C ASP A 269 -14.33 0.09 -9.21
N ALA A 270 -14.28 0.93 -10.25
CA ALA A 270 -15.41 1.19 -11.15
C ALA A 270 -15.99 -0.07 -11.81
N GLN A 271 -15.14 -1.08 -12.05
CA GLN A 271 -15.55 -2.36 -12.64
C GLN A 271 -16.52 -3.18 -11.80
N PHE A 272 -16.63 -2.91 -10.50
CA PHE A 272 -17.57 -3.58 -9.59
C PHE A 272 -18.81 -2.73 -9.29
N GLN A 273 -18.87 -1.47 -9.76
CA GLN A 273 -20.00 -0.59 -9.54
C GLN A 273 -21.07 -0.79 -10.63
N SER A 274 -22.33 -0.81 -10.19
CA SER A 274 -23.52 -0.79 -11.05
C SER A 274 -24.70 -0.20 -10.28
N ASP A 275 -25.80 0.08 -10.93
CA ASP A 275 -27.03 0.62 -10.30
C ASP A 275 -27.54 -0.27 -9.15
N GLY A 276 -27.37 -1.60 -9.27
CA GLY A 276 -27.72 -2.56 -8.22
C GLY A 276 -26.61 -2.80 -7.19
N ASN A 277 -25.40 -2.25 -7.40
CA ASN A 277 -24.23 -2.43 -6.53
C ASN A 277 -23.39 -1.15 -6.43
N PRO A 278 -23.93 -0.06 -5.88
CA PRO A 278 -23.22 1.22 -5.79
C PRO A 278 -22.00 1.15 -4.86
N LEU A 279 -21.97 0.17 -3.93
CA LEU A 279 -20.86 -0.05 -3.03
C LEU A 279 -19.67 -0.77 -3.67
N GLY A 280 -19.81 -1.28 -4.91
CA GLY A 280 -18.74 -2.01 -5.60
C GLY A 280 -18.33 -3.30 -4.89
N LEU A 281 -19.30 -4.04 -4.34
CA LEU A 281 -19.05 -5.29 -3.64
C LEU A 281 -18.73 -6.40 -4.66
N ALA A 282 -17.66 -7.13 -4.46
CA ALA A 282 -17.30 -8.25 -5.33
C ALA A 282 -18.11 -9.52 -5.00
N LEU A 283 -18.50 -9.67 -3.75
CA LEU A 283 -19.41 -10.71 -3.28
C LEU A 283 -20.51 -10.04 -2.47
N HIS A 284 -21.78 -10.16 -2.88
CA HIS A 284 -22.88 -9.52 -2.18
C HIS A 284 -24.18 -10.35 -2.22
N ILE A 285 -24.94 -10.27 -1.13
CA ILE A 285 -26.26 -10.87 -0.98
C ILE A 285 -27.14 -9.83 -0.26
N GLY A 286 -28.23 -9.40 -0.89
CA GLY A 286 -29.18 -8.47 -0.28
C GLY A 286 -28.59 -7.10 0.12
N GLY A 287 -27.62 -6.59 -0.62
CA GLY A 287 -26.96 -5.30 -0.34
C GLY A 287 -25.83 -5.36 0.70
N TYR A 288 -25.58 -6.51 1.29
CA TYR A 288 -24.44 -6.75 2.20
C TYR A 288 -23.39 -7.59 1.49
N GLY A 289 -22.13 -7.34 1.78
CA GLY A 289 -21.05 -8.12 1.17
C GLY A 289 -19.67 -7.57 1.42
N LEU A 290 -18.71 -8.06 0.64
CA LEU A 290 -17.30 -7.69 0.74
C LEU A 290 -16.81 -7.15 -0.61
N THR A 291 -15.98 -6.12 -0.55
CA THR A 291 -15.25 -5.64 -1.72
C THR A 291 -14.16 -6.64 -2.12
N MET A 292 -13.63 -6.53 -3.33
CA MET A 292 -12.49 -7.36 -3.76
C MET A 292 -11.27 -7.15 -2.87
N GLY A 293 -11.01 -5.90 -2.44
CA GLY A 293 -9.93 -5.59 -1.51
C GLY A 293 -10.08 -6.31 -0.17
N GLN A 294 -11.29 -6.33 0.40
CA GLN A 294 -11.57 -7.06 1.63
C GLN A 294 -11.38 -8.58 1.46
N LEU A 295 -11.90 -9.17 0.38
CA LEU A 295 -11.74 -10.61 0.11
C LEU A 295 -10.27 -11.01 0.00
N LEU A 296 -9.46 -10.23 -0.71
CA LEU A 296 -8.04 -10.51 -0.91
C LEU A 296 -7.20 -10.35 0.38
N THR A 297 -7.68 -9.56 1.36
CA THR A 297 -6.98 -9.39 2.64
C THR A 297 -7.27 -10.50 3.65
N LEU A 298 -8.40 -11.20 3.55
CA LEU A 298 -8.74 -12.29 4.46
C LEU A 298 -7.67 -13.39 4.54
N PRO A 299 -7.15 -13.94 3.42
CA PRO A 299 -6.04 -14.89 3.46
C PRO A 299 -4.79 -14.34 4.16
N MET A 300 -4.49 -13.04 3.99
CA MET A 300 -3.35 -12.40 4.64
C MET A 300 -3.54 -12.33 6.15
N ILE A 301 -4.74 -11.96 6.61
CA ILE A 301 -5.10 -11.88 8.04
C ILE A 301 -5.01 -13.26 8.67
N PHE A 302 -5.76 -14.24 8.15
CA PHE A 302 -5.83 -15.57 8.74
C PHE A 302 -4.52 -16.34 8.60
N GLY A 303 -3.87 -16.28 7.44
CA GLY A 303 -2.57 -16.89 7.21
C GLY A 303 -1.47 -16.27 8.07
N GLY A 304 -1.47 -14.95 8.21
CA GLY A 304 -0.56 -14.23 9.10
C GLY A 304 -0.78 -14.60 10.57
N MET A 305 -2.03 -14.61 11.05
CA MET A 305 -2.35 -15.03 12.42
C MET A 305 -1.93 -16.48 12.69
N TYR A 306 -2.21 -17.39 11.77
CA TYR A 306 -1.81 -18.78 11.88
C TYR A 306 -0.28 -18.93 11.92
N ALA A 307 0.43 -18.27 11.02
CA ALA A 307 1.89 -18.28 10.99
C ALA A 307 2.51 -17.70 12.27
N LEU A 308 1.94 -16.60 12.79
CA LEU A 308 2.37 -15.99 14.04
C LEU A 308 2.14 -16.97 15.23
N GLN A 309 0.99 -17.61 15.30
CA GLN A 309 0.70 -18.60 16.32
C GLN A 309 1.67 -19.79 16.25
N ARG A 310 1.99 -20.26 15.04
CA ARG A 310 2.96 -21.34 14.83
C ARG A 310 4.37 -20.91 15.27
N ALA A 311 4.82 -19.70 14.92
CA ALA A 311 6.10 -19.16 15.36
C ALA A 311 6.20 -18.99 16.88
N ARG A 312 5.10 -18.60 17.54
CA ARG A 312 5.00 -18.54 19.02
C ARG A 312 5.17 -19.91 19.67
N ARG A 313 4.50 -20.93 19.14
CA ARG A 313 4.55 -22.31 19.69
C ARG A 313 5.91 -22.97 19.54
N ARG A 314 6.65 -22.68 18.47
CA ARG A 314 7.98 -23.24 18.23
C ARG A 314 9.05 -22.68 19.18
N GLY A 315 8.82 -21.50 19.77
CA GLY A 315 9.82 -20.81 20.60
C GLY A 315 11.05 -20.37 19.81
N PRO A 316 12.02 -19.74 20.45
CA PRO A 316 13.33 -19.53 19.87
C PRO A 316 14.04 -20.87 19.70
N PRO A 317 14.79 -21.10 18.59
CA PRO A 317 15.60 -22.31 18.41
C PRO A 317 16.53 -22.49 19.62
N SER A 318 16.54 -23.72 20.17
CA SER A 318 17.44 -24.06 21.27
C SER A 318 18.90 -23.82 20.84
N GLN A 319 19.68 -23.25 21.74
CA GLN A 319 21.13 -23.22 21.55
C GLN A 319 21.62 -24.66 21.62
N SER A 320 22.14 -25.21 20.52
CA SER A 320 22.86 -26.48 20.59
C SER A 320 24.01 -26.31 21.58
N PRO A 321 24.17 -27.21 22.57
CA PRO A 321 25.35 -27.18 23.42
C PRO A 321 26.56 -27.21 22.52
N GLY A 322 27.45 -26.20 22.63
CA GLY A 322 28.72 -26.21 21.94
C GLY A 322 29.46 -27.49 22.27
N PRO A 323 30.32 -28.01 21.37
CA PRO A 323 31.11 -29.19 21.68
C PRO A 323 31.86 -28.95 22.98
N HIS A 324 31.62 -29.81 23.98
CA HIS A 324 32.38 -29.77 25.24
C HIS A 324 33.88 -29.78 24.89
N PRO A 325 34.67 -28.84 25.45
CA PRO A 325 36.12 -28.95 25.31
C PRO A 325 36.52 -30.32 25.81
N ARG A 326 37.14 -31.13 24.96
CA ARG A 326 37.73 -32.41 25.34
C ARG A 326 38.72 -32.07 26.46
N GLN A 327 38.44 -32.48 27.68
CA GLN A 327 39.42 -32.52 28.73
C GLN A 327 40.47 -33.53 28.26
N ASN A 328 41.58 -33.02 27.71
CA ASN A 328 42.78 -33.83 27.54
C ASN A 328 43.25 -34.20 28.94
N GLY A 329 42.92 -35.41 29.32
CA GLY A 329 43.47 -36.04 30.52
C GLY A 329 45.00 -36.10 30.37
N ALA A 330 45.68 -35.34 31.22
CA ALA A 330 47.11 -35.55 31.49
C ALA A 330 47.25 -36.87 32.25
N THR A 331 47.93 -37.82 31.66
CA THR A 331 48.64 -38.90 32.33
C THR A 331 50.10 -38.84 31.94
#